data_9591951d5c99c4da34e739fd78c69330
#
_entry.id   9591951d5c99c4da34e739fd78c69330
#
_cell.length_a   1.000
_cell.length_b   1.000
_cell.length_c   1.000
_cell.angle_alpha   90.00
_cell.angle_beta   90.00
_cell.angle_gamma   90.00
#
_symmetry.space_group_name_H-M   'P 1'
#
loop_
_entity.id
_entity.type
_entity.pdbx_description
1 polymer ?
#
loop_
_entity_poly.entity_id
_entity_poly.type
_entity_poly.pdbx_seq_one_letter_code
_entity_poly.pdbx_strand_id
1 'polypeptide(L)'
;TAADLAAYLAKHSYPLIVVGLPKTIDNDVYPIKQSLGAWTAAEEGAKFFMNVVKENSANPRALTIHEVMGRNCGWLTYKTAQCYRKMLKSMSSRGLFLDDFNLTMGRQDVHAVYVPESKIDFEDEALRLRAVMDKWDSVNIFVSEGAGVKDIIDEMRRRGEDVPVDAFGHPRLDKVNVGQYIGKRFGEMLGAEKVQVFKSGYFARAAAPNKKDLKLIEKCARKAVECALAGESGVVGPDENKAGEIRACEFPRIKGGKPFNVRKGSFRKMLTEIGQPNPRKKRTSR
;
A
#
# COMPACT_ATOMS: atom_id res chain seq x y z
N THR A 1 22.83 -7.53 7.19
CA THR A 1 21.94 -6.47 7.73
C THR A 1 22.53 -5.88 9.01
N ALA A 2 21.89 -4.81 9.58
CA ALA A 2 22.31 -4.25 10.87
C ALA A 2 22.23 -5.29 12.01
N ALA A 3 21.24 -6.16 12.00
CA ALA A 3 21.10 -7.24 12.96
C ALA A 3 22.26 -8.25 12.87
N ASP A 4 22.60 -8.65 11.65
CA ASP A 4 23.71 -9.61 11.42
C ASP A 4 25.06 -8.98 11.82
N LEU A 5 25.25 -7.70 11.52
CA LEU A 5 26.43 -6.95 11.96
C LEU A 5 26.52 -6.91 13.50
N ALA A 6 25.42 -6.56 14.17
CA ALA A 6 25.38 -6.52 15.64
C ALA A 6 25.68 -7.90 16.24
N ALA A 7 25.11 -8.96 15.69
CA ALA A 7 25.36 -10.33 16.15
C ALA A 7 26.83 -10.77 15.92
N TYR A 8 27.39 -10.43 14.75
CA TYR A 8 28.79 -10.69 14.43
C TYR A 8 29.74 -9.97 15.40
N LEU A 9 29.53 -8.69 15.63
CA LEU A 9 30.35 -7.87 16.54
C LEU A 9 30.28 -8.39 17.98
N ALA A 10 29.08 -8.75 18.46
CA ALA A 10 28.90 -9.34 19.79
C ALA A 10 29.66 -10.68 19.93
N LYS A 11 29.61 -11.53 18.90
CA LYS A 11 30.35 -12.81 18.88
C LYS A 11 31.84 -12.63 18.97
N HIS A 12 32.37 -11.54 18.42
CA HIS A 12 33.80 -11.24 18.40
C HIS A 12 34.22 -10.27 19.53
N SER A 13 33.34 -10.01 20.50
CA SER A 13 33.59 -9.10 21.62
C SER A 13 34.06 -7.71 21.18
N TYR A 14 33.57 -7.23 20.01
CA TYR A 14 33.92 -5.94 19.48
C TYR A 14 32.96 -4.86 19.98
N PRO A 15 33.42 -3.82 20.67
CA PRO A 15 32.56 -2.85 21.39
C PRO A 15 31.95 -1.78 20.46
N LEU A 16 31.26 -2.18 19.40
CA LEU A 16 30.57 -1.27 18.50
C LEU A 16 29.06 -1.33 18.70
N ILE A 17 28.46 -0.17 18.90
CA ILE A 17 27.00 -0.04 19.01
C ILE A 17 26.39 0.11 17.61
N VAL A 18 25.39 -0.72 17.31
CA VAL A 18 24.69 -0.71 16.02
C VAL A 18 23.29 -0.18 16.20
N VAL A 19 22.97 0.98 15.63
CA VAL A 19 21.64 1.58 15.67
C VAL A 19 21.09 1.69 14.25
N GLY A 20 19.95 1.03 14.02
CA GLY A 20 19.24 1.06 12.74
C GLY A 20 18.05 2.02 12.76
N LEU A 21 17.70 2.56 11.59
CA LEU A 21 16.47 3.33 11.40
C LEU A 21 15.55 2.61 10.40
N PRO A 22 14.23 2.44 10.69
CA PRO A 22 13.33 1.63 9.88
C PRO A 22 12.83 2.42 8.66
N LYS A 23 13.61 2.51 7.58
CA LYS A 23 13.24 3.19 6.34
C LYS A 23 12.63 2.21 5.35
N THR A 24 11.31 2.20 5.28
CA THR A 24 10.53 1.50 4.25
C THR A 24 9.21 2.23 4.02
N ILE A 25 8.75 2.28 2.77
CA ILE A 25 7.44 2.87 2.44
C ILE A 25 6.27 1.91 2.68
N ASP A 26 6.53 0.60 2.77
CA ASP A 26 5.51 -0.43 2.93
C ASP A 26 4.92 -0.47 4.35
N ASN A 27 5.64 0.10 5.32
CA ASN A 27 5.26 0.11 6.74
C ASN A 27 5.04 -1.31 7.33
N ASP A 28 5.86 -2.26 6.89
CA ASP A 28 5.72 -3.70 7.12
C ASP A 28 6.73 -4.30 8.09
N VAL A 29 7.43 -3.48 8.89
CA VAL A 29 8.43 -3.93 9.88
C VAL A 29 7.79 -4.04 11.28
N TYR A 30 7.78 -5.26 11.83
CA TYR A 30 7.38 -5.49 13.22
C TYR A 30 8.58 -5.30 14.17
N PRO A 31 8.46 -4.70 15.35
CA PRO A 31 7.27 -4.09 15.97
C PRO A 31 7.14 -2.58 15.71
N ILE A 32 7.69 -2.08 14.62
CA ILE A 32 7.66 -0.66 14.30
C ILE A 32 6.23 -0.26 13.87
N LYS A 33 5.62 0.63 14.65
CA LYS A 33 4.26 1.13 14.38
C LYS A 33 4.18 1.97 13.10
N GLN A 34 5.23 2.75 12.84
CA GLN A 34 5.33 3.64 11.68
C GLN A 34 6.76 3.73 11.22
N SER A 35 7.01 3.30 9.98
CA SER A 35 8.32 3.44 9.31
C SER A 35 8.50 4.81 8.68
N LEU A 36 9.76 5.19 8.49
CA LEU A 36 10.16 6.46 7.88
C LEU A 36 9.86 6.45 6.37
N GLY A 37 9.24 7.51 5.89
CA GLY A 37 8.89 7.71 4.48
C GLY A 37 7.53 7.13 4.05
N ALA A 38 6.87 6.33 4.88
CA ALA A 38 5.60 5.70 4.50
C ALA A 38 4.44 6.70 4.38
N TRP A 39 4.37 7.73 5.22
CA TRP A 39 3.35 8.79 5.08
C TRP A 39 3.56 9.63 3.83
N THR A 40 4.82 9.93 3.52
CA THR A 40 5.20 10.64 2.29
C THR A 40 4.77 9.86 1.06
N ALA A 41 5.13 8.57 1.00
CA ALA A 41 4.78 7.73 -0.13
C ALA A 41 3.26 7.63 -0.35
N ALA A 42 2.47 7.55 0.72
CA ALA A 42 1.02 7.53 0.63
C ALA A 42 0.44 8.86 0.10
N GLU A 43 0.99 9.99 0.53
CA GLU A 43 0.57 11.31 0.08
C GLU A 43 0.94 11.56 -1.39
N GLU A 44 2.18 11.23 -1.77
CA GLU A 44 2.66 11.41 -3.13
C GLU A 44 1.96 10.45 -4.12
N GLY A 45 1.70 9.20 -3.72
CA GLY A 45 0.86 8.29 -4.50
C GLY A 45 -0.56 8.83 -4.72
N ALA A 46 -1.12 9.51 -3.73
CA ALA A 46 -2.42 10.17 -3.87
C ALA A 46 -2.38 11.37 -4.84
N LYS A 47 -1.34 12.20 -4.78
CA LYS A 47 -1.12 13.31 -5.72
C LYS A 47 -0.92 12.80 -7.15
N PHE A 48 -0.12 11.76 -7.31
CA PHE A 48 0.07 11.09 -8.59
C PHE A 48 -1.26 10.66 -9.20
N PHE A 49 -2.08 9.95 -8.44
CA PHE A 49 -3.38 9.48 -8.92
C PHE A 49 -4.36 10.61 -9.21
N MET A 50 -4.29 11.72 -8.48
CA MET A 50 -5.11 12.91 -8.76
C MET A 50 -4.87 13.47 -10.17
N ASN A 51 -3.65 13.42 -10.68
CA ASN A 51 -3.34 13.82 -12.04
C ASN A 51 -3.84 12.80 -13.07
N VAL A 52 -3.62 11.51 -12.78
CA VAL A 52 -4.05 10.40 -13.64
C VAL A 52 -5.57 10.40 -13.85
N VAL A 53 -6.34 10.54 -12.78
CA VAL A 53 -7.80 10.48 -12.87
C VAL A 53 -8.41 11.65 -13.65
N LYS A 54 -7.78 12.82 -13.61
CA LYS A 54 -8.23 13.98 -14.36
C LYS A 54 -8.11 13.78 -15.87
N GLU A 55 -7.00 13.20 -16.31
CA GLU A 55 -6.83 12.88 -17.73
C GLU A 55 -7.81 11.78 -18.16
N ASN A 56 -7.95 10.74 -17.36
CA ASN A 56 -8.83 9.62 -17.69
C ASN A 56 -10.32 9.96 -17.61
N SER A 57 -10.70 11.02 -16.93
CA SER A 57 -12.10 11.44 -16.86
C SER A 57 -12.71 11.87 -18.20
N ALA A 58 -11.89 12.10 -19.24
CA ALA A 58 -12.37 12.38 -20.59
C ALA A 58 -12.74 11.11 -21.40
N ASN A 59 -12.32 9.91 -20.94
CA ASN A 59 -12.57 8.67 -21.67
C ASN A 59 -13.89 8.03 -21.22
N PRO A 60 -14.75 7.55 -22.15
CA PRO A 60 -15.94 6.80 -21.80
C PRO A 60 -15.56 5.43 -21.21
N ARG A 61 -16.41 4.92 -20.34
CA ARG A 61 -16.26 3.60 -19.69
C ARG A 61 -14.81 3.26 -19.30
N ALA A 62 -14.17 4.21 -18.60
CA ALA A 62 -12.76 4.10 -18.25
C ALA A 62 -12.55 3.24 -17.00
N LEU A 63 -11.69 2.21 -17.11
CA LEU A 63 -11.17 1.46 -15.97
C LEU A 63 -9.74 1.90 -15.68
N THR A 64 -9.51 2.52 -14.54
CA THR A 64 -8.20 3.00 -14.11
C THR A 64 -7.71 2.20 -12.91
N ILE A 65 -6.58 1.53 -13.07
CA ILE A 65 -5.92 0.78 -12.01
C ILE A 65 -4.71 1.58 -11.50
N HIS A 66 -4.67 1.87 -10.22
CA HIS A 66 -3.50 2.39 -9.54
C HIS A 66 -2.81 1.27 -8.76
N GLU A 67 -1.74 0.72 -9.32
CA GLU A 67 -0.90 -0.26 -8.63
C GLU A 67 0.08 0.46 -7.69
N VAL A 68 -0.02 0.12 -6.41
CA VAL A 68 0.76 0.70 -5.32
C VAL A 68 1.70 -0.36 -4.77
N MET A 69 2.93 0.03 -4.40
CA MET A 69 3.89 -0.86 -3.74
C MET A 69 3.33 -1.42 -2.43
N GLY A 70 3.87 -2.55 -1.98
CA GLY A 70 3.43 -3.25 -0.78
C GLY A 70 3.20 -4.73 -1.06
N ARG A 71 4.30 -5.49 -1.24
CA ARG A 71 4.26 -6.92 -1.58
C ARG A 71 3.45 -7.75 -0.58
N ASN A 72 3.68 -7.53 0.72
CA ASN A 72 3.10 -8.33 1.79
C ASN A 72 2.22 -7.51 2.75
N CYS A 73 2.10 -6.21 2.52
CA CYS A 73 1.39 -5.29 3.41
C CYS A 73 0.57 -4.27 2.62
N GLY A 74 -0.73 -4.32 2.79
CA GLY A 74 -1.67 -3.40 2.12
C GLY A 74 -1.77 -2.02 2.76
N TRP A 75 -0.94 -1.71 3.76
CA TRP A 75 -1.02 -0.43 4.47
C TRP A 75 -0.83 0.77 3.53
N LEU A 76 0.16 0.71 2.65
CA LEU A 76 0.47 1.81 1.73
C LEU A 76 -0.70 2.03 0.75
N THR A 77 -1.23 0.97 0.15
CA THR A 77 -2.37 1.04 -0.77
C THR A 77 -3.61 1.65 -0.10
N TYR A 78 -3.97 1.14 1.08
CA TYR A 78 -5.04 1.72 1.89
C TYR A 78 -4.80 3.20 2.18
N LYS A 79 -3.59 3.54 2.63
CA LYS A 79 -3.27 4.90 3.05
C LYS A 79 -3.25 5.86 1.88
N THR A 80 -2.77 5.45 0.72
CA THR A 80 -2.80 6.19 -0.54
C THR A 80 -4.26 6.48 -0.96
N ALA A 81 -5.12 5.46 -0.96
CA ALA A 81 -6.53 5.63 -1.26
C ALA A 81 -7.24 6.58 -0.26
N GLN A 82 -6.93 6.46 1.03
CA GLN A 82 -7.46 7.35 2.07
C GLN A 82 -7.00 8.81 1.88
N CYS A 83 -5.71 9.02 1.57
CA CYS A 83 -5.16 10.35 1.29
C CYS A 83 -5.81 10.96 0.05
N TYR A 84 -5.95 10.18 -1.02
CA TYR A 84 -6.59 10.58 -2.26
C TYR A 84 -8.05 11.03 -2.02
N ARG A 85 -8.87 10.21 -1.38
CA ARG A 85 -10.27 10.56 -1.07
C ARG A 85 -10.39 11.81 -0.19
N LYS A 86 -9.44 11.99 0.75
CA LYS A 86 -9.38 13.21 1.56
C LYS A 86 -9.07 14.45 0.71
N MET A 87 -8.14 14.34 -0.23
CA MET A 87 -7.81 15.43 -1.17
C MET A 87 -9.01 15.75 -2.06
N LEU A 88 -9.65 14.74 -2.64
CA LEU A 88 -10.83 14.89 -3.48
C LEU A 88 -11.95 15.60 -2.73
N LYS A 89 -12.30 15.18 -1.50
CA LYS A 89 -13.31 15.85 -0.65
C LYS A 89 -12.92 17.28 -0.31
N SER A 90 -11.64 17.58 -0.07
CA SER A 90 -11.16 18.93 0.22
C SER A 90 -11.26 19.87 -0.99
N MET A 91 -11.15 19.35 -2.20
CA MET A 91 -11.36 20.16 -3.42
C MET A 91 -12.83 20.51 -3.60
N SER A 92 -13.73 19.58 -3.31
CA SER A 92 -15.18 19.79 -3.31
C SER A 92 -15.61 20.93 -2.38
N SER A 93 -15.16 20.88 -1.15
CA SER A 93 -15.55 21.87 -0.12
C SER A 93 -15.04 23.29 -0.38
N ARG A 94 -14.13 23.48 -1.34
CA ARG A 94 -13.59 24.82 -1.72
C ARG A 94 -14.33 25.47 -2.87
N GLY A 95 -15.44 24.89 -3.33
CA GLY A 95 -16.19 25.43 -4.48
C GLY A 95 -15.41 25.48 -5.78
N LEU A 96 -14.32 24.69 -5.89
CA LEU A 96 -13.47 24.64 -7.08
C LEU A 96 -14.12 23.92 -8.26
N PHE A 97 -15.38 23.55 -8.10
CA PHE A 97 -16.13 22.77 -9.07
C PHE A 97 -17.55 23.34 -9.21
N LEU A 98 -18.06 23.39 -10.41
CA LEU A 98 -19.42 23.81 -10.74
C LEU A 98 -20.49 22.86 -10.16
N ASP A 99 -21.76 23.24 -10.15
CA ASP A 99 -22.89 22.50 -9.53
C ASP A 99 -23.10 21.06 -10.05
N ASP A 100 -22.61 20.73 -11.24
CA ASP A 100 -22.55 19.34 -11.77
C ASP A 100 -21.48 18.46 -11.11
N PHE A 101 -20.87 18.95 -10.06
CA PHE A 101 -19.73 18.37 -9.38
C PHE A 101 -20.01 17.02 -8.70
N ASN A 102 -21.22 16.76 -8.25
CA ASN A 102 -21.57 15.46 -7.65
C ASN A 102 -21.38 14.30 -8.64
N LEU A 103 -21.62 14.53 -9.93
CA LEU A 103 -21.33 13.55 -10.99
C LEU A 103 -19.82 13.33 -11.16
N THR A 104 -19.06 14.43 -11.18
CA THR A 104 -17.60 14.38 -11.29
C THR A 104 -16.95 13.71 -10.07
N MET A 105 -17.46 13.98 -8.87
CA MET A 105 -16.99 13.35 -7.63
C MET A 105 -17.16 11.83 -7.66
N GLY A 106 -18.34 11.33 -8.04
CA GLY A 106 -18.57 9.90 -8.17
C GLY A 106 -17.67 9.26 -9.22
N ARG A 107 -17.48 9.91 -10.36
CA ARG A 107 -16.59 9.44 -11.44
C ARG A 107 -15.13 9.37 -11.02
N GLN A 108 -14.66 10.28 -10.18
CA GLN A 108 -13.27 10.35 -9.73
C GLN A 108 -13.00 9.64 -8.40
N ASP A 109 -14.02 9.21 -7.64
CA ASP A 109 -13.80 8.54 -6.35
C ASP A 109 -13.08 7.19 -6.53
N VAL A 110 -12.60 6.64 -5.42
CA VAL A 110 -12.09 5.28 -5.33
C VAL A 110 -13.28 4.33 -5.32
N HIS A 111 -13.28 3.31 -6.18
CA HIS A 111 -14.37 2.34 -6.27
C HIS A 111 -14.00 0.96 -5.72
N ALA A 112 -12.69 0.65 -5.65
CA ALA A 112 -12.21 -0.55 -4.97
C ALA A 112 -10.79 -0.37 -4.41
N VAL A 113 -10.49 -1.09 -3.32
CA VAL A 113 -9.15 -1.18 -2.72
C VAL A 113 -8.84 -2.64 -2.44
N TYR A 114 -7.85 -3.19 -3.14
CA TYR A 114 -7.41 -4.58 -2.97
C TYR A 114 -6.03 -4.64 -2.33
N VAL A 115 -5.91 -5.45 -1.28
CA VAL A 115 -4.71 -5.60 -0.46
C VAL A 115 -4.30 -7.07 -0.37
N PRO A 116 -3.01 -7.39 -0.10
CA PRO A 116 -2.52 -8.78 -0.08
C PRO A 116 -3.19 -9.65 0.98
N GLU A 117 -3.68 -9.03 2.05
CA GLU A 117 -4.30 -9.72 3.19
C GLU A 117 -5.73 -10.19 2.94
N SER A 118 -6.34 -9.81 1.82
CA SER A 118 -7.70 -10.21 1.45
C SER A 118 -7.73 -10.94 0.11
N LYS A 119 -8.69 -11.87 -0.01
CA LYS A 119 -9.00 -12.49 -1.30
C LYS A 119 -9.87 -11.55 -2.13
N ILE A 120 -9.67 -11.53 -3.43
CA ILE A 120 -10.52 -10.84 -4.40
C ILE A 120 -11.54 -11.86 -4.92
N ASP A 121 -12.82 -11.59 -4.72
CA ASP A 121 -13.90 -12.32 -5.38
C ASP A 121 -14.24 -11.58 -6.67
N PHE A 122 -13.70 -12.06 -7.78
CA PHE A 122 -13.83 -11.35 -9.05
C PHE A 122 -15.26 -11.27 -9.56
N GLU A 123 -16.07 -12.30 -9.31
CA GLU A 123 -17.45 -12.37 -9.80
C GLU A 123 -18.34 -11.37 -9.03
N ASP A 124 -18.32 -11.44 -7.71
CA ASP A 124 -19.08 -10.51 -6.84
C ASP A 124 -18.64 -9.07 -7.05
N GLU A 125 -17.33 -8.82 -7.14
CA GLU A 125 -16.78 -7.49 -7.38
C GLU A 125 -17.09 -6.97 -8.79
N ALA A 126 -17.10 -7.82 -9.81
CA ALA A 126 -17.48 -7.42 -11.16
C ALA A 126 -18.94 -6.97 -11.23
N LEU A 127 -19.85 -7.66 -10.58
CA LEU A 127 -21.25 -7.24 -10.51
C LEU A 127 -21.39 -5.86 -9.87
N ARG A 128 -20.73 -5.64 -8.74
CA ARG A 128 -20.74 -4.36 -8.04
C ARG A 128 -20.11 -3.24 -8.88
N LEU A 129 -18.91 -3.48 -9.44
CA LEU A 129 -18.16 -2.49 -10.21
C LEU A 129 -18.82 -2.18 -11.56
N ARG A 130 -19.55 -3.15 -12.15
CA ARG A 130 -20.35 -2.89 -13.35
C ARG A 130 -21.44 -1.86 -13.08
N ALA A 131 -22.14 -1.98 -11.97
CA ALA A 131 -23.13 -0.97 -11.56
C ALA A 131 -22.49 0.41 -11.34
N VAL A 132 -21.24 0.46 -10.84
CA VAL A 132 -20.46 1.71 -10.72
C VAL A 132 -20.11 2.25 -12.10
N MET A 133 -19.63 1.41 -13.02
CA MET A 133 -19.29 1.78 -14.40
C MET A 133 -20.51 2.34 -15.14
N ASP A 134 -21.66 1.68 -15.01
CA ASP A 134 -22.89 2.09 -15.67
C ASP A 134 -23.44 3.42 -15.11
N LYS A 135 -23.19 3.69 -13.84
CA LYS A 135 -23.62 4.93 -13.18
C LYS A 135 -22.68 6.11 -13.42
N TRP A 136 -21.37 5.88 -13.36
CA TRP A 136 -20.37 6.94 -13.33
C TRP A 136 -19.49 6.99 -14.58
N ASP A 137 -19.67 6.04 -15.50
CA ASP A 137 -18.88 5.90 -16.72
C ASP A 137 -17.37 5.77 -16.44
N SER A 138 -17.01 5.32 -15.22
CA SER A 138 -15.64 5.17 -14.75
C SER A 138 -15.56 4.24 -13.54
N VAL A 139 -14.46 3.47 -13.46
CA VAL A 139 -14.08 2.69 -12.29
C VAL A 139 -12.61 2.92 -11.95
N ASN A 140 -12.33 3.33 -10.72
CA ASN A 140 -10.98 3.58 -10.21
C ASN A 140 -10.64 2.57 -9.11
N ILE A 141 -9.61 1.76 -9.32
CA ILE A 141 -9.17 0.70 -8.42
C ILE A 141 -7.77 0.99 -7.90
N PHE A 142 -7.60 0.95 -6.59
CA PHE A 142 -6.29 0.93 -5.93
C PHE A 142 -5.94 -0.50 -5.59
N VAL A 143 -4.82 -0.97 -6.08
CA VAL A 143 -4.38 -2.35 -5.86
C VAL A 143 -2.94 -2.41 -5.36
N SER A 144 -2.68 -3.21 -4.33
CA SER A 144 -1.32 -3.51 -3.92
C SER A 144 -0.65 -4.47 -4.91
N GLU A 145 0.62 -4.28 -5.22
CA GLU A 145 1.40 -5.17 -6.08
C GLU A 145 1.42 -6.63 -5.61
N GLY A 146 1.06 -6.89 -4.33
CA GLY A 146 0.94 -8.22 -3.76
C GLY A 146 -0.49 -8.77 -3.68
N ALA A 147 -1.50 -7.99 -4.10
CA ALA A 147 -2.90 -8.42 -3.99
C ALA A 147 -3.22 -9.53 -4.99
N GLY A 148 -3.80 -10.63 -4.52
CA GLY A 148 -4.22 -11.75 -5.37
C GLY A 148 -3.08 -12.54 -6.03
N VAL A 149 -1.81 -12.26 -5.73
CA VAL A 149 -0.64 -12.88 -6.38
C VAL A 149 -0.73 -14.41 -6.37
N LYS A 150 -1.16 -15.01 -5.25
CA LYS A 150 -1.27 -16.47 -5.17
C LYS A 150 -2.28 -17.01 -6.19
N ASP A 151 -3.45 -16.40 -6.26
CA ASP A 151 -4.50 -16.82 -7.19
C ASP A 151 -4.07 -16.63 -8.66
N ILE A 152 -3.33 -15.53 -8.95
CA ILE A 152 -2.75 -15.25 -10.28
C ILE A 152 -1.73 -16.32 -10.66
N ILE A 153 -0.80 -16.65 -9.75
CA ILE A 153 0.22 -17.67 -9.97
C ILE A 153 -0.40 -19.05 -10.20
N ASP A 154 -1.41 -19.42 -9.40
CA ASP A 154 -2.12 -20.68 -9.54
C ASP A 154 -2.88 -20.75 -10.89
N GLU A 155 -3.36 -19.62 -11.39
CA GLU A 155 -3.97 -19.53 -12.72
C GLU A 155 -2.93 -19.65 -13.84
N MET A 156 -1.79 -18.93 -13.74
CA MET A 156 -0.68 -19.03 -14.70
C MET A 156 -0.20 -20.48 -14.82
N ARG A 157 0.00 -21.16 -13.69
CA ARG A 157 0.40 -22.60 -13.68
C ARG A 157 -0.63 -23.50 -14.35
N ARG A 158 -1.92 -23.28 -14.12
CA ARG A 158 -2.99 -24.04 -14.79
C ARG A 158 -3.01 -23.85 -16.30
N ARG A 159 -2.57 -22.68 -16.77
CA ARG A 159 -2.43 -22.38 -18.21
C ARG A 159 -1.10 -22.90 -18.81
N GLY A 160 -0.24 -23.52 -17.99
CA GLY A 160 1.10 -23.95 -18.42
C GLY A 160 2.09 -22.79 -18.64
N GLU A 161 1.79 -21.61 -18.09
CA GLU A 161 2.68 -20.45 -18.15
C GLU A 161 3.80 -20.59 -17.12
N ASP A 162 5.01 -20.22 -17.48
CA ASP A 162 6.15 -20.19 -16.57
C ASP A 162 5.99 -19.04 -15.56
N VAL A 163 6.24 -19.35 -14.27
CA VAL A 163 6.22 -18.36 -13.20
C VAL A 163 7.65 -17.99 -12.82
N PRO A 164 8.19 -16.87 -13.30
CA PRO A 164 9.54 -16.46 -12.98
C PRO A 164 9.74 -16.28 -11.48
N VAL A 165 10.82 -16.86 -10.95
CA VAL A 165 11.20 -16.73 -9.54
C VAL A 165 12.52 -15.96 -9.40
N ASP A 166 12.76 -15.39 -8.23
CA ASP A 166 14.04 -14.79 -7.87
C ASP A 166 15.05 -15.87 -7.42
N ALA A 167 16.27 -15.46 -7.10
CA ALA A 167 17.34 -16.36 -6.65
C ALA A 167 17.00 -17.14 -5.35
N PHE A 168 15.95 -16.74 -4.64
CA PHE A 168 15.47 -17.35 -3.40
C PHE A 168 14.20 -18.18 -3.59
N GLY A 169 13.73 -18.35 -4.83
CA GLY A 169 12.53 -19.12 -5.16
C GLY A 169 11.21 -18.36 -4.97
N HIS A 170 11.23 -17.06 -4.72
CA HIS A 170 10.01 -16.27 -4.62
C HIS A 170 9.55 -15.77 -5.99
N PRO A 171 8.24 -15.76 -6.28
CA PRO A 171 7.71 -15.23 -7.52
C PRO A 171 8.13 -13.76 -7.73
N ARG A 172 8.62 -13.47 -8.93
CA ARG A 172 9.00 -12.12 -9.33
C ARG A 172 7.76 -11.29 -9.64
N LEU A 173 7.36 -10.42 -8.71
CA LEU A 173 6.15 -9.59 -8.86
C LEU A 173 6.22 -8.61 -10.03
N ASP A 174 7.42 -8.18 -10.43
CA ASP A 174 7.63 -7.37 -11.62
C ASP A 174 7.24 -8.10 -12.93
N LYS A 175 7.22 -9.44 -12.88
CA LYS A 175 6.80 -10.30 -14.01
C LYS A 175 5.34 -10.76 -13.89
N VAL A 176 4.81 -10.87 -12.68
CA VAL A 176 3.40 -11.24 -12.45
C VAL A 176 2.43 -10.13 -12.88
N ASN A 177 2.86 -8.85 -12.82
CA ASN A 177 2.08 -7.69 -13.26
C ASN A 177 0.63 -7.67 -12.75
N VAL A 178 0.45 -7.66 -11.43
CA VAL A 178 -0.85 -7.74 -10.76
C VAL A 178 -1.86 -6.73 -11.31
N GLY A 179 -1.46 -5.47 -11.48
CA GLY A 179 -2.33 -4.43 -12.03
C GLY A 179 -2.81 -4.74 -13.44
N GLN A 180 -1.92 -5.28 -14.31
CA GLN A 180 -2.28 -5.66 -15.67
C GLN A 180 -3.25 -6.85 -15.69
N TYR A 181 -3.00 -7.85 -14.87
CA TYR A 181 -3.89 -9.01 -14.73
C TYR A 181 -5.29 -8.58 -14.29
N ILE A 182 -5.38 -7.78 -13.23
CA ILE A 182 -6.64 -7.26 -12.69
C ILE A 182 -7.34 -6.36 -13.72
N GLY A 183 -6.56 -5.49 -14.39
CA GLY A 183 -7.07 -4.59 -15.42
C GLY A 183 -7.68 -5.34 -16.60
N LYS A 184 -7.01 -6.38 -17.11
CA LYS A 184 -7.53 -7.23 -18.16
C LYS A 184 -8.83 -7.93 -17.74
N ARG A 185 -8.80 -8.59 -16.58
CA ARG A 185 -9.93 -9.38 -16.10
C ARG A 185 -11.16 -8.51 -15.82
N PHE A 186 -11.03 -7.42 -15.08
CA PHE A 186 -12.15 -6.50 -14.87
C PHE A 186 -12.53 -5.73 -16.13
N GLY A 187 -11.58 -5.40 -17.00
CA GLY A 187 -11.86 -4.74 -18.27
C GLY A 187 -12.89 -5.50 -19.11
N GLU A 188 -12.68 -6.81 -19.26
CA GLU A 188 -13.61 -7.73 -19.95
C GLU A 188 -14.95 -7.83 -19.21
N MET A 189 -14.93 -8.05 -17.89
CA MET A 189 -16.15 -8.26 -17.08
C MET A 189 -17.01 -7.00 -16.95
N LEU A 190 -16.41 -5.80 -16.98
CA LEU A 190 -17.11 -4.52 -16.85
C LEU A 190 -17.53 -3.93 -18.20
N GLY A 191 -17.07 -4.47 -19.32
CA GLY A 191 -17.24 -3.85 -20.62
C GLY A 191 -16.58 -2.48 -20.69
N ALA A 192 -15.33 -2.38 -20.17
CA ALA A 192 -14.57 -1.14 -20.22
C ALA A 192 -14.04 -0.89 -21.62
N GLU A 193 -14.21 0.33 -22.12
CA GLU A 193 -13.67 0.75 -23.44
C GLU A 193 -12.18 1.14 -23.33
N LYS A 194 -11.80 1.69 -22.17
CA LYS A 194 -10.43 2.10 -21.89
C LYS A 194 -9.94 1.46 -20.59
N VAL A 195 -8.89 0.67 -20.65
CA VAL A 195 -8.23 0.10 -19.46
C VAL A 195 -6.81 0.66 -19.36
N GLN A 196 -6.50 1.28 -18.22
CA GLN A 196 -5.18 1.86 -17.97
C GLN A 196 -4.65 1.45 -16.60
N VAL A 197 -3.37 1.10 -16.56
CA VAL A 197 -2.68 0.71 -15.33
C VAL A 197 -1.51 1.64 -15.08
N PHE A 198 -1.53 2.29 -13.94
CA PHE A 198 -0.51 3.23 -13.51
C PHE A 198 0.18 2.75 -12.24
N LYS A 199 1.50 2.97 -12.16
CA LYS A 199 2.34 2.58 -11.03
C LYS A 199 3.04 3.81 -10.45
N SER A 200 2.73 4.17 -9.22
CA SER A 200 3.36 5.32 -8.54
C SER A 200 4.67 4.97 -7.82
N GLY A 201 5.12 3.71 -7.87
CA GLY A 201 6.18 3.16 -7.03
C GLY A 201 7.39 4.05 -6.84
N TYR A 202 8.18 4.30 -7.89
CA TYR A 202 9.38 5.12 -7.79
C TYR A 202 9.09 6.61 -7.56
N PHE A 203 8.02 7.14 -8.14
CA PHE A 203 7.58 8.51 -7.88
C PHE A 203 7.32 8.74 -6.38
N ALA A 204 6.57 7.84 -5.75
CA ALA A 204 6.26 7.93 -4.33
C ALA A 204 7.50 7.66 -3.43
N ARG A 205 8.38 6.73 -3.84
CA ARG A 205 9.57 6.33 -3.08
C ARG A 205 10.66 7.41 -3.06
N ALA A 206 10.83 8.15 -4.17
CA ALA A 206 11.89 9.13 -4.35
C ALA A 206 11.50 10.54 -3.88
N ALA A 207 10.26 10.75 -3.45
CA ALA A 207 9.76 12.06 -3.05
C ALA A 207 10.43 12.59 -1.78
N ALA A 208 10.54 13.92 -1.70
CA ALA A 208 11.01 14.60 -0.50
C ALA A 208 10.03 14.34 0.67
N PRO A 209 10.54 14.13 1.90
CA PRO A 209 9.70 13.78 3.04
C PRO A 209 8.73 14.90 3.40
N ASN A 210 7.47 14.53 3.65
CA ASN A 210 6.44 15.45 4.10
C ASN A 210 6.65 15.86 5.58
N LYS A 211 5.89 16.85 6.04
CA LYS A 211 6.01 17.39 7.41
C LYS A 211 5.84 16.33 8.51
N LYS A 212 5.07 15.26 8.28
CA LYS A 212 4.87 14.18 9.26
C LYS A 212 6.08 13.28 9.35
N ASP A 213 6.62 12.88 8.20
CA ASP A 213 7.83 12.07 8.15
C ASP A 213 9.04 12.87 8.67
N LEU A 214 9.19 14.16 8.32
CA LEU A 214 10.24 15.01 8.87
C LEU A 214 10.24 15.03 10.40
N LYS A 215 9.06 15.20 11.03
CA LYS A 215 8.93 15.17 12.50
C LYS A 215 9.29 13.80 13.09
N LEU A 216 8.93 12.71 12.40
CA LEU A 216 9.27 11.37 12.85
C LEU A 216 10.76 11.08 12.68
N ILE A 217 11.34 11.49 11.54
CA ILE A 217 12.77 11.37 11.25
C ILE A 217 13.59 12.08 12.33
N GLU A 218 13.25 13.33 12.64
CA GLU A 218 13.94 14.11 13.67
C GLU A 218 13.92 13.40 15.03
N LYS A 219 12.73 12.93 15.48
CA LYS A 219 12.58 12.21 16.74
C LYS A 219 13.38 10.91 16.77
N CYS A 220 13.33 10.14 15.68
CA CYS A 220 14.08 8.89 15.60
C CYS A 220 15.59 9.14 15.52
N ALA A 221 16.05 10.17 14.81
CA ALA A 221 17.45 10.50 14.73
C ALA A 221 18.02 10.94 16.09
N ARG A 222 17.33 11.82 16.83
CA ARG A 222 17.72 12.22 18.19
C ARG A 222 17.81 11.00 19.11
N LYS A 223 16.78 10.16 19.11
CA LYS A 223 16.75 8.95 19.93
C LYS A 223 17.84 7.96 19.55
N ALA A 224 18.16 7.84 18.26
CA ALA A 224 19.26 6.99 17.78
C ALA A 224 20.61 7.41 18.35
N VAL A 225 20.89 8.71 18.41
CA VAL A 225 22.11 9.25 19.06
C VAL A 225 22.11 8.96 20.56
N GLU A 226 20.98 9.19 21.26
CA GLU A 226 20.86 8.87 22.68
C GLU A 226 21.15 7.39 22.95
N CYS A 227 20.55 6.48 22.18
CA CYS A 227 20.79 5.04 22.31
C CYS A 227 22.26 4.67 22.01
N ALA A 228 22.87 5.26 20.99
CA ALA A 228 24.27 5.01 20.68
C ALA A 228 25.20 5.45 21.83
N LEU A 229 24.97 6.60 22.43
CA LEU A 229 25.72 7.11 23.57
C LEU A 229 25.48 6.28 24.86
N ALA A 230 24.29 5.72 25.01
CA ALA A 230 23.93 4.84 26.13
C ALA A 230 24.43 3.38 25.95
N GLY A 231 25.04 3.04 24.83
CA GLY A 231 25.48 1.68 24.53
C GLY A 231 24.34 0.72 24.11
N GLU A 232 23.19 1.25 23.68
CA GLU A 232 22.00 0.48 23.31
C GLU A 232 21.97 0.22 21.80
N SER A 233 22.12 -1.05 21.39
CA SER A 233 21.93 -1.48 20.01
C SER A 233 20.46 -1.83 19.71
N GLY A 234 19.99 -1.53 18.48
CA GLY A 234 18.63 -1.88 18.07
C GLY A 234 18.13 -1.05 16.90
N VAL A 235 16.85 -1.24 16.53
CA VAL A 235 16.16 -0.42 15.54
C VAL A 235 15.33 0.65 16.24
N VAL A 236 15.70 1.91 16.05
CA VAL A 236 15.01 3.03 16.71
C VAL A 236 13.78 3.44 15.92
N GLY A 237 12.64 3.31 16.56
CA GLY A 237 11.34 3.70 15.99
C GLY A 237 10.22 3.60 17.02
N PRO A 238 8.99 4.00 16.64
CA PRO A 238 7.83 3.88 17.52
C PRO A 238 7.44 2.41 17.72
N ASP A 239 7.68 1.86 18.91
CA ASP A 239 7.38 0.46 19.28
C ASP A 239 5.87 0.27 19.49
N GLU A 240 5.23 -0.56 18.67
CA GLU A 240 3.77 -0.79 18.78
C GLU A 240 3.38 -1.52 20.08
N ASN A 241 4.30 -2.29 20.68
CA ASN A 241 4.07 -2.99 21.95
C ASN A 241 4.27 -2.08 23.17
N LYS A 242 4.75 -0.86 22.95
CA LYS A 242 4.96 0.18 23.96
C LYS A 242 4.19 1.46 23.63
N ALA A 243 2.93 1.31 23.21
CA ALA A 243 2.03 2.40 22.86
C ALA A 243 2.56 3.38 21.78
N GLY A 244 3.63 3.03 21.06
CA GLY A 244 4.28 3.88 20.06
C GLY A 244 5.38 4.78 20.63
N GLU A 245 5.92 4.46 21.79
CA GLU A 245 7.14 5.07 22.35
C GLU A 245 8.31 4.89 21.36
N ILE A 246 9.07 5.96 21.13
CA ILE A 246 10.27 5.91 20.27
C ILE A 246 11.44 5.41 21.13
N ARG A 247 11.91 4.21 20.82
CA ARG A 247 12.99 3.53 21.53
C ARG A 247 13.80 2.63 20.61
N ALA A 248 14.94 2.12 21.07
CA ALA A 248 15.64 1.02 20.43
C ALA A 248 14.84 -0.27 20.64
N CYS A 249 14.28 -0.80 19.54
CA CYS A 249 13.68 -2.12 19.53
C CYS A 249 14.79 -3.15 19.28
N GLU A 250 14.88 -4.15 20.12
CA GLU A 250 15.91 -5.19 20.10
C GLU A 250 15.89 -5.94 18.75
N PHE A 251 17.05 -6.18 18.13
CA PHE A 251 17.15 -6.83 16.81
C PHE A 251 16.41 -8.17 16.70
N PRO A 252 16.40 -9.06 17.69
CA PRO A 252 15.66 -10.32 17.61
C PRO A 252 14.14 -10.16 17.46
N ARG A 253 13.60 -9.00 17.85
CA ARG A 253 12.18 -8.68 17.67
C ARG A 253 11.84 -8.16 16.28
N ILE A 254 12.84 -7.70 15.53
CA ILE A 254 12.61 -7.07 14.22
C ILE A 254 12.29 -8.15 13.18
N LYS A 255 11.11 -8.03 12.57
CA LYS A 255 10.65 -8.94 11.51
C LYS A 255 10.04 -8.13 10.38
N GLY A 256 10.41 -8.46 9.14
CA GLY A 256 9.75 -7.92 7.95
C GLY A 256 8.41 -8.62 7.67
N GLY A 257 7.65 -8.06 6.74
CA GLY A 257 6.40 -8.66 6.29
C GLY A 257 5.24 -8.57 7.29
N LYS A 258 5.24 -7.59 8.19
CA LYS A 258 4.12 -7.31 9.08
C LYS A 258 2.85 -7.04 8.26
N PRO A 259 1.79 -7.85 8.37
CA PRO A 259 0.59 -7.65 7.58
C PRO A 259 -0.20 -6.42 8.02
N PHE A 260 -0.91 -5.81 7.08
CA PHE A 260 -1.87 -4.75 7.39
C PHE A 260 -3.11 -5.33 8.08
N ASN A 261 -3.56 -4.65 9.13
CA ASN A 261 -4.77 -5.05 9.83
C ASN A 261 -6.03 -4.62 9.04
N VAL A 262 -6.58 -5.50 8.23
CA VAL A 262 -7.82 -5.28 7.45
C VAL A 262 -9.07 -5.05 8.31
N ARG A 263 -9.01 -5.32 9.63
CA ARG A 263 -10.11 -5.01 10.56
C ARG A 263 -10.03 -3.59 11.12
N LYS A 264 -9.02 -2.82 10.76
CA LYS A 264 -8.88 -1.43 11.21
C LYS A 264 -10.15 -0.65 10.86
N GLY A 265 -10.76 -0.01 11.88
CA GLY A 265 -12.06 0.65 11.74
C GLY A 265 -12.10 1.70 10.61
N SER A 266 -11.00 2.46 10.45
CA SER A 266 -10.90 3.47 9.38
C SER A 266 -10.81 2.87 7.96
N PHE A 267 -10.24 1.67 7.80
CA PHE A 267 -10.24 0.95 6.53
C PHE A 267 -11.64 0.42 6.21
N ARG A 268 -12.26 -0.27 7.17
CA ARG A 268 -13.63 -0.79 7.01
C ARG A 268 -14.65 0.31 6.72
N LYS A 269 -14.52 1.46 7.40
CA LYS A 269 -15.36 2.65 7.12
C LYS A 269 -15.19 3.10 5.68
N MET A 270 -13.94 3.20 5.19
CA MET A 270 -13.68 3.59 3.80
C MET A 270 -14.30 2.60 2.81
N LEU A 271 -14.16 1.28 3.04
CA LEU A 271 -14.77 0.27 2.18
C LEU A 271 -16.29 0.39 2.15
N THR A 272 -16.93 0.59 3.32
CA THR A 272 -18.37 0.84 3.40
C THR A 272 -18.79 2.08 2.62
N GLU A 273 -18.03 3.18 2.73
CA GLU A 273 -18.32 4.43 2.01
C GLU A 273 -18.25 4.28 0.48
N ILE A 274 -17.41 3.39 -0.04
CA ILE A 274 -17.29 3.10 -1.48
C ILE A 274 -18.15 1.90 -1.92
N GLY A 275 -18.98 1.37 -1.04
CA GLY A 275 -19.85 0.23 -1.33
C GLY A 275 -19.10 -1.10 -1.50
N GLN A 276 -17.83 -1.20 -1.11
CA GLN A 276 -17.05 -2.43 -1.19
C GLN A 276 -17.29 -3.30 0.05
N PRO A 277 -17.57 -4.61 -0.12
CA PRO A 277 -17.72 -5.53 1.01
C PRO A 277 -16.46 -5.59 1.88
N ASN A 278 -16.64 -5.68 3.19
CA ASN A 278 -15.51 -5.86 4.09
C ASN A 278 -14.85 -7.22 3.87
N PRO A 279 -13.49 -7.31 3.92
CA PRO A 279 -12.77 -8.55 3.72
C PRO A 279 -13.26 -9.66 4.65
N ARG A 280 -13.63 -10.82 4.09
CA ARG A 280 -13.89 -12.03 4.86
C ARG A 280 -12.57 -12.61 5.38
N LYS A 281 -12.58 -13.27 6.54
CA LYS A 281 -11.40 -13.97 7.05
C LYS A 281 -10.89 -14.96 6.00
N LYS A 282 -9.58 -14.93 5.67
CA LYS A 282 -8.97 -16.11 5.07
C LYS A 282 -9.22 -17.28 6.03
N ARG A 283 -9.95 -18.31 5.59
CA ARG A 283 -9.96 -19.58 6.30
C ARG A 283 -8.51 -20.07 6.27
N THR A 284 -7.83 -20.07 7.40
CA THR A 284 -6.60 -20.83 7.57
C THR A 284 -7.00 -22.29 7.41
N SER A 285 -6.69 -22.89 6.24
CA SER A 285 -6.62 -24.34 6.14
C SER A 285 -5.59 -24.79 7.17
N ARG A 286 -6.07 -25.53 8.17
CA ARG A 286 -5.22 -26.29 9.10
C ARG A 286 -4.47 -27.37 8.34
#